data_dce19a499bd12cb59843ee33133250f1
#
_entry.id   dce19a499bd12cb59843ee33133250f1
#
_cell.length_a   1.000
_cell.length_b   1.000
_cell.length_c   1.000
_cell.angle_alpha   90.00
_cell.angle_beta   90.00
_cell.angle_gamma   90.00
#
_symmetry.space_group_name_H-M   'P 1'
#
loop_
_entity.id
_entity.type
_entity.pdbx_description
1 polymer ?
#
loop_
_entity_poly.entity_id
_entity_poly.type
_entity_poly.pdbx_seq_one_letter_code
_entity_poly.pdbx_strand_id
1 'polypeptide(L)'
;MRRIPTISLCLTSLTFVAPSLVAKKPNILFIAVDDLKPTFGAYSNAVPTPSIDRIAARGTTFLNAHCQQAVCGPSRVSVMTGKYPDYTQIWDLKTKIRAIHPEIVTLAQHFKNNGYHTSGVGKIFDPRSVDKGADTRSWSEAYTQTWHLKYNEKTGKPIGHYHNLKSKTLASNDISANRNTVNKRLFANNA
;
A
#
# COMPACT_ATOMS: atom_id res chain seq x y z
N MET A 1 69.51 -2.98 -53.76
CA MET A 1 68.57 -2.28 -52.84
C MET A 1 67.16 -2.90 -53.00
N ARG A 2 66.72 -3.75 -52.04
CA ARG A 2 65.41 -4.38 -52.08
C ARG A 2 64.48 -3.50 -51.28
N ARG A 3 63.37 -3.02 -51.86
CA ARG A 3 62.30 -2.28 -51.16
C ARG A 3 61.33 -3.28 -50.46
N ILE A 4 61.15 -3.14 -49.18
CA ILE A 4 60.21 -3.90 -48.39
C ILE A 4 58.85 -3.18 -48.49
N PRO A 5 57.75 -3.86 -48.87
CA PRO A 5 56.43 -3.21 -48.86
C PRO A 5 55.92 -3.05 -47.47
N THR A 6 55.46 -1.86 -47.09
CA THR A 6 54.77 -1.55 -45.82
C THR A 6 53.34 -2.01 -45.94
N ILE A 7 52.97 -3.05 -45.17
CA ILE A 7 51.58 -3.50 -45.05
C ILE A 7 50.92 -2.58 -44.03
N SER A 8 50.01 -1.74 -44.49
CA SER A 8 49.16 -0.91 -43.62
C SER A 8 48.01 -1.75 -43.09
N LEU A 9 48.07 -2.07 -41.79
CA LEU A 9 47.03 -2.84 -41.10
C LEU A 9 45.90 -1.88 -40.72
N CYS A 10 44.79 -1.89 -41.47
CA CYS A 10 43.59 -1.11 -41.17
C CYS A 10 42.81 -1.80 -40.05
N LEU A 11 42.95 -1.31 -38.81
CA LEU A 11 42.21 -1.80 -37.66
C LEU A 11 40.79 -1.21 -37.71
N THR A 12 39.83 -1.95 -38.26
CA THR A 12 38.39 -1.60 -38.14
C THR A 12 37.91 -1.93 -36.75
N SER A 13 37.75 -0.93 -35.91
CA SER A 13 37.13 -1.06 -34.60
C SER A 13 35.63 -1.33 -34.76
N LEU A 14 35.24 -2.59 -34.57
CA LEU A 14 33.82 -2.99 -34.45
C LEU A 14 33.27 -2.50 -33.12
N THR A 15 32.55 -1.38 -33.10
CA THR A 15 31.83 -0.92 -31.93
C THR A 15 30.62 -1.82 -31.71
N PHE A 16 30.73 -2.72 -30.75
CA PHE A 16 29.60 -3.55 -30.27
C PHE A 16 28.65 -2.64 -29.48
N VAL A 17 27.58 -2.18 -30.11
CA VAL A 17 26.47 -1.53 -29.40
C VAL A 17 25.67 -2.66 -28.71
N ALA A 18 25.99 -2.91 -27.45
CA ALA A 18 25.19 -3.82 -26.64
C ALA A 18 23.78 -3.26 -26.52
N PRO A 19 22.73 -4.04 -26.83
CA PRO A 19 21.36 -3.59 -26.58
C PRO A 19 21.19 -3.36 -25.08
N SER A 20 20.81 -2.14 -24.70
CA SER A 20 20.46 -1.81 -23.33
C SER A 20 19.24 -2.66 -22.96
N LEU A 21 19.45 -3.72 -22.19
CA LEU A 21 18.37 -4.47 -21.56
C LEU A 21 17.69 -3.56 -20.55
N VAL A 22 16.66 -2.84 -20.99
CA VAL A 22 15.80 -2.08 -20.09
C VAL A 22 15.04 -3.11 -19.25
N ALA A 23 15.49 -3.29 -18.02
CA ALA A 23 14.82 -4.18 -17.07
C ALA A 23 13.36 -3.72 -16.91
N LYS A 24 12.42 -4.64 -17.11
CA LYS A 24 10.99 -4.36 -16.90
C LYS A 24 10.77 -3.97 -15.44
N LYS A 25 10.17 -2.81 -15.23
CA LYS A 25 9.84 -2.33 -13.88
C LYS A 25 8.90 -3.33 -13.20
N PRO A 26 9.20 -3.81 -11.98
CA PRO A 26 8.33 -4.76 -11.28
C PRO A 26 7.02 -4.09 -10.87
N ASN A 27 5.94 -4.86 -10.81
CA ASN A 27 4.70 -4.41 -10.17
C ASN A 27 4.90 -4.40 -8.65
N ILE A 28 4.33 -3.38 -7.99
CA ILE A 28 4.43 -3.21 -6.55
C ILE A 28 3.03 -3.23 -5.96
N LEU A 29 2.79 -4.14 -5.02
CA LEU A 29 1.56 -4.22 -4.26
C LEU A 29 1.83 -3.86 -2.80
N PHE A 30 1.25 -2.75 -2.34
CA PHE A 30 1.30 -2.31 -0.95
C PHE A 30 -0.03 -2.62 -0.26
N ILE A 31 0.00 -3.48 0.77
CA ILE A 31 -1.18 -3.88 1.53
C ILE A 31 -1.06 -3.31 2.93
N ALA A 32 -1.92 -2.36 3.27
CA ALA A 32 -2.02 -1.78 4.61
C ALA A 32 -3.22 -2.35 5.35
N VAL A 33 -3.00 -2.97 6.50
CA VAL A 33 -4.06 -3.49 7.37
C VAL A 33 -4.21 -2.56 8.56
N ASP A 34 -5.44 -2.05 8.78
CA ASP A 34 -5.73 -1.13 9.88
C ASP A 34 -5.78 -1.88 11.21
N ASP A 35 -5.16 -1.33 12.24
CA ASP A 35 -5.16 -1.85 13.62
C ASP A 35 -4.71 -3.33 13.75
N LEU A 36 -3.86 -3.80 12.85
CA LEU A 36 -3.35 -5.17 12.89
C LEU A 36 -2.38 -5.37 14.06
N LYS A 37 -2.71 -6.29 14.95
CA LYS A 37 -1.84 -6.72 16.03
C LYS A 37 -0.89 -7.84 15.56
N PRO A 38 0.28 -8.03 16.18
CA PRO A 38 1.22 -9.11 15.85
C PRO A 38 0.74 -10.46 16.42
N THR A 39 -0.49 -10.85 16.06
CA THR A 39 -1.15 -12.09 16.52
C THR A 39 -1.25 -13.16 15.44
N PHE A 40 -0.80 -12.86 14.23
CA PHE A 40 -0.82 -13.77 13.08
C PHE A 40 0.44 -14.65 13.00
N GLY A 41 0.41 -15.67 12.14
CA GLY A 41 1.35 -16.80 12.13
C GLY A 41 2.83 -16.46 12.21
N ALA A 42 3.29 -15.46 11.46
CA ALA A 42 4.70 -15.05 11.47
C ALA A 42 5.20 -14.51 12.83
N TYR A 43 4.28 -14.11 13.75
CA TYR A 43 4.63 -13.54 15.05
C TYR A 43 4.27 -14.44 16.23
N SER A 44 3.07 -14.99 16.28
CA SER A 44 2.61 -15.70 17.48
C SER A 44 1.73 -16.92 17.24
N ASN A 45 1.31 -17.19 16.02
CA ASN A 45 0.36 -18.24 15.67
C ASN A 45 -0.99 -18.21 16.43
N ALA A 46 -1.31 -17.09 17.10
CA ALA A 46 -2.56 -16.95 17.84
C ALA A 46 -3.79 -16.89 16.91
N VAL A 47 -3.59 -16.47 15.66
CA VAL A 47 -4.63 -16.42 14.64
C VAL A 47 -4.09 -17.07 13.35
N PRO A 48 -4.76 -18.07 12.78
CA PRO A 48 -4.33 -18.69 11.53
C PRO A 48 -4.41 -17.69 10.36
N THR A 49 -3.28 -17.48 9.69
CA THR A 49 -3.17 -16.56 8.53
C THR A 49 -2.44 -17.21 7.36
N PRO A 50 -2.96 -18.31 6.79
CA PRO A 50 -2.21 -19.14 5.84
C PRO A 50 -1.77 -18.37 4.58
N SER A 51 -2.47 -17.34 4.17
CA SER A 51 -2.08 -16.51 3.02
C SER A 51 -0.95 -15.56 3.35
N ILE A 52 -0.97 -14.94 4.53
CA ILE A 52 0.12 -14.08 5.02
C ILE A 52 1.36 -14.93 5.29
N ASP A 53 1.17 -16.11 5.87
CA ASP A 53 2.26 -17.05 6.18
C ASP A 53 2.98 -17.51 4.91
N ARG A 54 2.24 -17.75 3.81
CA ARG A 54 2.86 -18.05 2.50
C ARG A 54 3.68 -16.88 1.93
N ILE A 55 3.28 -15.64 2.19
CA ILE A 55 4.05 -14.46 1.79
C ILE A 55 5.30 -14.36 2.66
N ALA A 56 5.15 -14.51 3.98
CA ALA A 56 6.25 -14.49 4.94
C ALA A 56 7.34 -15.54 4.62
N ALA A 57 6.93 -16.75 4.22
CA ALA A 57 7.85 -17.81 3.85
C ALA A 57 8.69 -17.52 2.58
N ARG A 58 8.28 -16.57 1.75
CA ARG A 58 9.00 -16.19 0.51
C ARG A 58 9.69 -14.85 0.61
N GLY A 59 9.44 -14.11 1.67
CA GLY A 59 9.90 -12.74 1.84
C GLY A 59 10.67 -12.53 3.13
N THR A 60 10.77 -11.29 3.53
CA THR A 60 11.39 -10.89 4.80
C THR A 60 10.32 -10.50 5.79
N THR A 61 10.33 -11.08 6.98
CA THR A 61 9.47 -10.70 8.10
C THR A 61 10.25 -9.85 9.09
N PHE A 62 9.75 -8.67 9.38
CA PHE A 62 10.32 -7.76 10.38
C PHE A 62 9.64 -8.01 11.72
N LEU A 63 10.30 -8.73 12.62
CA LEU A 63 9.72 -9.12 13.90
C LEU A 63 9.63 -7.95 14.90
N ASN A 64 10.38 -6.90 14.69
CA ASN A 64 10.44 -5.72 15.56
C ASN A 64 10.10 -4.43 14.79
N ALA A 65 9.01 -4.46 14.03
CA ALA A 65 8.52 -3.28 13.32
C ALA A 65 7.57 -2.47 14.22
N HIS A 66 7.79 -1.17 14.31
CA HIS A 66 7.01 -0.25 15.13
C HIS A 66 6.37 0.85 14.26
N CYS A 67 5.13 1.20 14.57
CA CYS A 67 4.53 2.40 14.00
C CYS A 67 5.12 3.65 14.68
N GLN A 68 5.16 4.76 13.95
CA GLN A 68 5.73 6.01 14.46
C GLN A 68 4.82 6.69 15.50
N GLN A 69 3.54 6.43 15.43
CA GLN A 69 2.55 6.86 16.42
C GLN A 69 1.35 5.91 16.41
N ALA A 70 0.82 5.59 17.58
CA ALA A 70 -0.29 4.64 17.74
C ALA A 70 -1.66 5.28 17.40
N VAL A 71 -1.71 6.10 16.36
CA VAL A 71 -2.91 6.74 15.81
C VAL A 71 -2.87 6.66 14.30
N CYS A 72 -3.98 6.25 13.67
CA CYS A 72 -4.03 5.93 12.24
C CYS A 72 -3.59 7.08 11.32
N GLY A 73 -3.99 8.33 11.55
CA GLY A 73 -3.59 9.49 10.74
C GLY A 73 -2.08 9.70 10.72
N PRO A 74 -1.45 10.02 11.85
CA PRO A 74 0.00 10.22 11.95
C PRO A 74 0.81 9.02 11.46
N SER A 75 0.43 7.79 11.87
CA SER A 75 1.11 6.57 11.46
C SER A 75 1.09 6.39 9.94
N ARG A 76 -0.06 6.56 9.30
CA ARG A 76 -0.19 6.41 7.85
C ARG A 76 0.53 7.51 7.08
N VAL A 77 0.48 8.74 7.57
CA VAL A 77 1.28 9.83 6.98
C VAL A 77 2.77 9.49 7.05
N SER A 78 3.26 9.00 8.19
CA SER A 78 4.66 8.58 8.34
C SER A 78 5.05 7.46 7.36
N VAL A 79 4.23 6.42 7.25
CA VAL A 79 4.47 5.31 6.30
C VAL A 79 4.49 5.82 4.85
N MET A 80 3.54 6.67 4.49
CA MET A 80 3.40 7.13 3.11
C MET A 80 4.38 8.24 2.71
N THR A 81 5.04 8.87 3.67
CA THR A 81 6.00 9.95 3.38
C THR A 81 7.45 9.59 3.76
N GLY A 82 7.65 8.53 4.55
CA GLY A 82 8.94 8.19 5.13
C GLY A 82 9.45 9.23 6.14
N LYS A 83 8.55 10.03 6.71
CA LYS A 83 8.88 11.12 7.66
C LYS A 83 8.25 10.85 9.02
N TYR A 84 8.98 11.22 10.07
CA TYR A 84 8.46 11.16 11.44
C TYR A 84 7.35 12.18 11.68
N PRO A 85 6.48 11.98 12.68
CA PRO A 85 5.46 12.95 13.07
C PRO A 85 6.03 14.33 13.44
N ASP A 86 7.22 14.37 14.04
CA ASP A 86 7.93 15.62 14.36
C ASP A 86 8.21 16.48 13.12
N TYR A 87 8.54 15.83 12.01
CA TYR A 87 8.73 16.53 10.74
C TYR A 87 7.39 16.89 10.10
N THR A 88 6.46 15.94 10.04
CA THR A 88 5.19 16.16 9.35
C THR A 88 4.25 17.08 10.09
N GLN A 89 4.44 17.23 11.40
CA GLN A 89 3.56 17.96 12.33
C GLN A 89 2.11 17.45 12.33
N ILE A 90 1.94 16.17 11.98
CA ILE A 90 0.65 15.49 12.00
C ILE A 90 0.61 14.61 13.24
N TRP A 91 -0.10 15.07 14.26
CA TRP A 91 -0.23 14.40 15.54
C TRP A 91 -1.66 13.92 15.81
N ASP A 92 -2.60 14.42 15.03
CA ASP A 92 -4.03 14.24 15.22
C ASP A 92 -4.71 13.64 13.98
N LEU A 93 -6.03 13.62 14.00
CA LEU A 93 -6.89 13.12 12.92
C LEU A 93 -7.60 14.24 12.15
N LYS A 94 -7.17 15.50 12.29
CA LYS A 94 -7.83 16.66 11.70
C LYS A 94 -6.89 17.42 10.76
N THR A 95 -5.60 17.49 11.12
CA THR A 95 -4.59 18.23 10.39
C THR A 95 -4.24 17.50 9.10
N LYS A 96 -4.31 18.21 7.98
CA LYS A 96 -4.00 17.64 6.66
C LYS A 96 -2.56 17.86 6.31
N ILE A 97 -1.90 16.80 5.86
CA ILE A 97 -0.47 16.82 5.54
C ILE A 97 -0.11 17.91 4.52
N ARG A 98 -0.94 18.11 3.50
CA ARG A 98 -0.66 19.12 2.46
C ARG A 98 -0.98 20.55 2.88
N ALA A 99 -1.69 20.76 3.97
CA ALA A 99 -1.83 22.07 4.57
C ALA A 99 -0.53 22.53 5.25
N ILE A 100 0.23 21.58 5.80
CA ILE A 100 1.54 21.85 6.44
C ILE A 100 2.67 21.76 5.41
N HIS A 101 2.65 20.72 4.57
CA HIS A 101 3.68 20.43 3.59
C HIS A 101 3.06 20.27 2.19
N PRO A 102 2.76 21.37 1.47
CA PRO A 102 2.08 21.32 0.17
C PRO A 102 2.81 20.47 -0.88
N GLU A 103 4.15 20.48 -0.84
CA GLU A 103 5.01 19.81 -1.83
C GLU A 103 5.56 18.47 -1.38
N ILE A 104 5.05 17.93 -0.26
CA ILE A 104 5.52 16.62 0.20
C ILE A 104 5.20 15.53 -0.82
N VAL A 105 6.19 14.70 -1.10
CA VAL A 105 6.04 13.57 -2.01
C VAL A 105 5.72 12.32 -1.21
N THR A 106 4.60 11.69 -1.51
CA THR A 106 4.19 10.42 -0.90
C THR A 106 4.80 9.24 -1.63
N LEU A 107 4.81 8.07 -1.01
CA LEU A 107 5.28 6.82 -1.61
C LEU A 107 4.61 6.57 -2.98
N ALA A 108 3.29 6.64 -3.04
CA ALA A 108 2.56 6.44 -4.29
C ALA A 108 2.90 7.54 -5.31
N GLN A 109 2.98 8.81 -4.88
CA GLN A 109 3.38 9.90 -5.76
C GLN A 109 4.81 9.73 -6.27
N HIS A 110 5.73 9.22 -5.46
CA HIS A 110 7.09 8.92 -5.89
C HIS A 110 7.10 7.91 -7.04
N PHE A 111 6.38 6.81 -6.91
CA PHE A 111 6.24 5.84 -7.99
C PHE A 111 5.60 6.44 -9.25
N LYS A 112 4.55 7.21 -9.09
CA LYS A 112 3.91 7.94 -10.19
C LYS A 112 4.89 8.86 -10.93
N ASN A 113 5.65 9.64 -10.20
CA ASN A 113 6.66 10.55 -10.77
C ASN A 113 7.79 9.79 -11.51
N ASN A 114 7.99 8.51 -11.18
CA ASN A 114 8.96 7.63 -11.85
C ASN A 114 8.32 6.72 -12.90
N GLY A 115 7.17 7.10 -13.44
CA GLY A 115 6.52 6.45 -14.58
C GLY A 115 5.79 5.15 -14.26
N TYR A 116 5.38 4.95 -13.00
CA TYR A 116 4.42 3.91 -12.64
C TYR A 116 2.99 4.42 -12.77
N HIS A 117 2.08 3.55 -13.15
CA HIS A 117 0.67 3.78 -12.92
C HIS A 117 0.34 3.45 -11.47
N THR A 118 -0.23 4.39 -10.72
CA THR A 118 -0.56 4.23 -9.31
C THR A 118 -2.07 4.25 -9.10
N SER A 119 -2.58 3.21 -8.47
CA SER A 119 -3.97 3.13 -8.04
C SER A 119 -4.06 2.77 -6.57
N GLY A 120 -5.15 3.12 -5.93
CA GLY A 120 -5.35 2.85 -4.52
C GLY A 120 -6.81 2.66 -4.16
N VAL A 121 -7.04 1.82 -3.16
CA VAL A 121 -8.37 1.46 -2.66
C VAL A 121 -8.36 1.30 -1.14
N GLY A 122 -9.45 1.63 -0.48
CA GLY A 122 -9.61 1.42 0.96
C GLY A 122 -9.01 2.53 1.83
N LYS A 123 -8.28 2.16 2.88
CA LYS A 123 -7.68 3.09 3.84
C LYS A 123 -6.15 3.06 3.74
N ILE A 124 -5.61 3.57 2.65
CA ILE A 124 -4.15 3.78 2.55
C ILE A 124 -3.75 5.00 3.38
N PHE A 125 -4.42 6.13 3.17
CA PHE A 125 -4.38 7.26 4.11
C PHE A 125 -5.56 7.22 5.08
N ASP A 126 -5.43 7.90 6.22
CA ASP A 126 -6.60 8.31 6.97
C ASP A 126 -7.25 9.49 6.24
N PRO A 127 -8.54 9.40 5.85
CA PRO A 127 -9.17 10.42 5.01
C PRO A 127 -9.26 11.80 5.67
N ARG A 128 -9.11 11.85 6.99
CA ARG A 128 -9.11 13.11 7.76
C ARG A 128 -7.77 13.84 7.68
N SER A 129 -6.68 13.11 7.42
CA SER A 129 -5.31 13.65 7.38
C SER A 129 -4.83 14.01 5.98
N VAL A 130 -5.68 13.86 4.96
CA VAL A 130 -5.35 14.16 3.56
C VAL A 130 -6.46 14.94 2.86
N ASP A 131 -6.12 15.55 1.72
CA ASP A 131 -7.09 16.30 0.92
C ASP A 131 -8.06 15.36 0.22
N LYS A 132 -9.34 15.77 0.19
CA LYS A 132 -10.45 15.01 -0.41
C LYS A 132 -10.51 13.55 0.08
N GLY A 133 -9.96 13.26 1.26
CA GLY A 133 -9.94 11.93 1.86
C GLY A 133 -9.02 10.91 1.20
N ALA A 134 -8.24 11.28 0.19
CA ALA A 134 -7.49 10.33 -0.62
C ALA A 134 -6.09 10.77 -1.04
N ASP A 135 -5.72 12.04 -0.88
CA ASP A 135 -4.50 12.61 -1.47
C ASP A 135 -4.41 12.40 -2.99
N THR A 136 -5.22 13.11 -3.73
CA THR A 136 -5.39 12.92 -5.18
C THR A 136 -4.10 13.05 -6.01
N ARG A 137 -3.07 13.76 -5.51
CA ARG A 137 -1.76 13.86 -6.17
C ARG A 137 -1.02 12.53 -6.22
N SER A 138 -1.30 11.63 -5.27
CA SER A 138 -0.64 10.31 -5.16
C SER A 138 -1.05 9.33 -6.26
N TRP A 139 -2.19 9.53 -6.92
CA TRP A 139 -2.81 8.51 -7.76
C TRP A 139 -2.83 8.91 -9.23
N SER A 140 -2.74 7.92 -10.11
CA SER A 140 -2.87 8.10 -11.56
C SER A 140 -4.32 8.09 -12.02
N GLU A 141 -5.20 7.55 -11.19
CA GLU A 141 -6.65 7.46 -11.42
C GLU A 141 -7.42 7.85 -10.16
N ALA A 142 -8.75 7.90 -10.25
CA ALA A 142 -9.59 8.20 -9.11
C ALA A 142 -9.44 7.16 -8.01
N TYR A 143 -9.13 7.61 -6.80
CA TYR A 143 -9.00 6.74 -5.63
C TYR A 143 -10.37 6.20 -5.20
N THR A 144 -10.46 4.88 -5.03
CA THR A 144 -11.69 4.25 -4.57
C THR A 144 -11.74 4.18 -3.06
N GLN A 145 -12.50 5.07 -2.45
CA GLN A 145 -12.76 5.02 -1.01
C GLN A 145 -13.80 3.95 -0.69
N THR A 146 -13.43 2.97 0.10
CA THR A 146 -14.37 1.92 0.57
C THR A 146 -15.06 2.27 1.89
N TRP A 147 -14.82 3.45 2.43
CA TRP A 147 -15.48 3.95 3.65
C TRP A 147 -16.96 4.26 3.48
N HIS A 148 -17.30 4.69 2.27
CA HIS A 148 -18.69 4.83 1.94
C HIS A 148 -19.23 3.44 1.73
N LEU A 149 -19.82 2.91 2.76
CA LEU A 149 -20.68 1.75 2.72
C LEU A 149 -21.54 1.93 1.47
N LYS A 150 -21.30 1.11 0.45
CA LYS A 150 -22.25 1.05 -0.66
C LYS A 150 -23.56 0.59 -0.06
N TYR A 151 -24.58 1.37 -0.22
CA TYR A 151 -25.91 0.96 0.16
C TYR A 151 -26.48 0.01 -0.88
N ASN A 152 -27.14 -1.02 -0.42
CA ASN A 152 -27.93 -1.86 -1.31
C ASN A 152 -29.08 -1.01 -1.87
N GLU A 153 -29.08 -0.76 -3.16
CA GLU A 153 -30.04 0.11 -3.82
C GLU A 153 -31.51 -0.31 -3.59
N LYS A 154 -31.77 -1.63 -3.40
CA LYS A 154 -33.11 -2.18 -3.17
C LYS A 154 -33.55 -2.08 -1.70
N THR A 155 -32.65 -2.12 -0.75
CA THR A 155 -32.99 -2.21 0.67
C THR A 155 -32.59 -0.98 1.48
N GLY A 156 -31.82 -0.04 0.89
CA GLY A 156 -31.27 1.12 1.57
C GLY A 156 -30.29 0.78 2.72
N LYS A 157 -29.93 -0.50 2.86
CA LYS A 157 -29.04 -0.96 3.94
C LYS A 157 -27.57 -0.91 3.50
N PRO A 158 -26.63 -0.56 4.38
CA PRO A 158 -25.22 -0.56 4.04
C PRO A 158 -24.74 -1.96 3.70
N ILE A 159 -23.99 -2.07 2.60
CA ILE A 159 -23.27 -3.29 2.20
C ILE A 159 -21.93 -3.24 2.93
N GLY A 160 -21.68 -4.19 3.85
CA GLY A 160 -20.42 -4.26 4.60
C GLY A 160 -19.20 -4.47 3.71
N HIS A 161 -18.02 -4.12 4.24
CA HIS A 161 -16.73 -4.26 3.57
C HIS A 161 -16.24 -5.72 3.42
N TYR A 162 -17.05 -6.68 3.72
CA TYR A 162 -16.67 -8.08 3.73
C TYR A 162 -16.87 -8.71 2.35
N HIS A 163 -15.83 -9.37 1.85
CA HIS A 163 -15.83 -9.94 0.49
C HIS A 163 -16.47 -11.33 0.39
N ASN A 164 -16.71 -12.01 1.50
CA ASN A 164 -17.43 -13.28 1.46
C ASN A 164 -18.91 -13.11 1.75
N LEU A 165 -19.72 -14.01 1.20
CA LEU A 165 -21.19 -13.94 1.31
C LEU A 165 -21.67 -14.00 2.76
N LYS A 166 -21.06 -14.84 3.59
CA LYS A 166 -21.39 -15.02 4.99
C LYS A 166 -21.14 -13.74 5.80
N SER A 167 -20.01 -13.08 5.57
CA SER A 167 -19.68 -11.82 6.21
C SER A 167 -20.59 -10.68 5.76
N LYS A 168 -20.98 -10.65 4.48
CA LYS A 168 -21.96 -9.67 3.96
C LYS A 168 -23.33 -9.84 4.64
N THR A 169 -23.78 -11.07 4.81
CA THR A 169 -25.05 -11.38 5.47
C THR A 169 -25.02 -10.97 6.95
N LEU A 170 -23.95 -11.27 7.65
CA LEU A 170 -23.79 -10.86 9.05
C LEU A 170 -23.77 -9.33 9.18
N ALA A 171 -23.02 -8.63 8.33
CA ALA A 171 -22.96 -7.18 8.34
C ALA A 171 -24.28 -6.51 7.96
N SER A 172 -25.07 -7.10 7.07
CA SER A 172 -26.38 -6.55 6.68
C SER A 172 -27.45 -6.72 7.73
N ASN A 173 -27.35 -7.74 8.55
CA ASN A 173 -28.37 -8.05 9.57
C ASN A 173 -28.10 -7.37 10.93
N ASP A 174 -26.90 -6.87 11.15
CA ASP A 174 -26.44 -6.48 12.50
C ASP A 174 -25.72 -5.11 12.49
N ILE A 175 -26.24 -4.16 11.73
CA ILE A 175 -25.66 -2.80 11.64
C ILE A 175 -25.73 -2.05 12.97
N SER A 176 -26.69 -2.41 13.82
CA SER A 176 -26.81 -1.92 15.20
C SER A 176 -25.92 -2.69 16.18
N ALA A 177 -25.43 -3.88 15.81
CA ALA A 177 -24.59 -4.66 16.69
C ALA A 177 -23.18 -4.07 16.72
N ASN A 178 -22.71 -3.87 17.92
CA ASN A 178 -21.37 -3.46 18.26
C ASN A 178 -20.33 -4.20 17.37
N ARG A 179 -19.43 -3.47 16.70
CA ARG A 179 -18.34 -4.01 15.87
C ARG A 179 -17.61 -5.21 16.50
N ASN A 180 -17.51 -5.22 17.83
CA ASN A 180 -16.93 -6.30 18.61
C ASN A 180 -17.73 -7.61 18.54
N THR A 181 -19.04 -7.56 18.39
CA THR A 181 -19.91 -8.75 18.30
C THR A 181 -19.80 -9.40 16.91
N VAL A 182 -19.74 -8.58 15.85
CA VAL A 182 -19.52 -9.07 14.48
C VAL A 182 -18.16 -9.73 14.37
N ASN A 183 -17.11 -9.11 14.91
CA ASN A 183 -15.77 -9.69 14.92
C ASN A 183 -15.70 -11.00 15.72
N LYS A 184 -16.30 -11.08 16.90
CA LYS A 184 -16.37 -12.33 17.68
C LYS A 184 -17.04 -13.47 16.90
N ARG A 185 -18.14 -13.20 16.21
CA ARG A 185 -18.86 -14.22 15.42
C ARG A 185 -18.08 -14.67 14.19
N LEU A 186 -17.33 -13.76 13.55
CA LEU A 186 -16.47 -14.11 12.41
C LEU A 186 -15.30 -15.01 12.82
N PHE A 187 -14.73 -14.80 13.99
CA PHE A 187 -13.62 -15.62 14.50
C PHE A 187 -14.08 -16.94 15.11
N ALA A 188 -15.23 -16.97 15.77
CA ALA A 188 -15.76 -18.19 16.39
C ALA A 188 -16.22 -19.27 15.38
N ASN A 189 -16.49 -18.91 14.12
CA ASN A 189 -16.93 -19.84 13.07
C ASN A 189 -15.82 -20.33 12.15
N ASN A 190 -14.56 -19.96 12.40
CA ASN A 190 -13.38 -20.42 11.64
C ASN A 190 -12.40 -21.23 12.49
N ALA A 191 -12.79 -21.60 13.72
CA ALA A 191 -12.07 -22.53 14.60
C ALA A 191 -12.56 -23.97 14.40
#